data_86859938506c40587603b31e8be6e64b
#
_entry.id   86859938506c40587603b31e8be6e64b
#
_cell.length_a   1.000
_cell.length_b   1.000
_cell.length_c   1.000
_cell.angle_alpha   90.00
_cell.angle_beta   90.00
_cell.angle_gamma   90.00
#
_symmetry.space_group_name_H-M   'P 1'
#
loop_
_entity.id
_entity.type
_entity.pdbx_description
1 polymer ?
#
loop_
_entity_poly.entity_id
_entity_poly.type
_entity_poly.pdbx_seq_one_letter_code
_entity_poly.pdbx_strand_id
1 'polypeptide(L)'
;MAENTQPKRQKQVVLFTSPGCVWCTRAKTFFKKNGIKFKTIDISQDKRAAKDCERHGCRGVPVVLIGSQWICGFDEPKIKKALDIR
;
A
#
# COMPACT_ATOMS: atom_id res chain seq x y z
N MET A 1 6.67 25.34 -7.97
CA MET A 1 6.76 24.86 -7.87
C MET A 1 6.84 24.08 -7.85
N ALA A 2 6.69 23.83 -7.72
CA ALA A 2 6.73 23.02 -7.75
C ALA A 2 6.61 22.34 -7.63
N GLU A 3 6.46 22.23 -7.72
CA GLU A 3 6.38 21.57 -7.67
C GLU A 3 6.59 20.78 -7.79
N ASN A 4 6.62 20.77 -7.92
CA ASN A 4 6.88 19.96 -8.04
C ASN A 4 7.35 19.20 -7.96
N THR A 5 7.70 19.37 -8.11
CA THR A 5 8.21 18.56 -7.88
C THR A 5 7.98 17.32 -7.47
N GLN A 6 7.64 17.20 -7.25
CA GLN A 6 7.10 16.10 -6.70
C GLN A 6 6.66 15.20 -7.76
N PRO A 7 6.83 14.01 -7.61
CA PRO A 7 6.44 13.13 -8.67
C PRO A 7 4.97 13.17 -8.71
N LYS A 8 4.53 14.21 -9.25
CA LYS A 8 3.17 14.43 -9.32
C LYS A 8 2.43 13.30 -9.87
N ARG A 9 3.11 12.37 -10.46
CA ARG A 9 2.41 11.26 -11.04
C ARG A 9 2.22 10.12 -10.11
N GLN A 10 2.90 10.10 -8.99
CA GLN A 10 2.73 9.00 -8.07
C GLN A 10 1.37 9.06 -7.40
N LYS A 11 0.60 7.98 -7.52
CA LYS A 11 -0.67 7.86 -6.83
C LYS A 11 -0.40 7.70 -5.35
N GLN A 12 -1.37 8.04 -4.53
CA GLN A 12 -1.24 7.86 -3.10
C GLN A 12 -1.23 6.38 -2.78
N VAL A 13 -0.27 5.96 -1.96
CA VAL A 13 -0.12 4.56 -1.59
C VAL A 13 -0.30 4.42 -0.10
N VAL A 14 -1.19 3.52 0.29
CA VAL A 14 -1.41 3.20 1.69
C VAL A 14 -1.19 1.71 1.88
N LEU A 15 -0.37 1.36 2.85
CA LEU A 15 -0.10 -0.02 3.18
C LEU A 15 -0.75 -0.34 4.52
N PHE A 16 -1.72 -1.26 4.50
CA PHE A 16 -2.37 -1.71 5.73
C PHE A 16 -1.57 -2.88 6.28
N THR A 17 -1.20 -2.78 7.53
CA THR A 17 -0.32 -3.77 8.15
C THR A 17 -0.83 -4.20 9.51
N SER A 18 -0.14 -5.16 10.12
CA SER A 18 -0.35 -5.51 11.51
C SER A 18 0.99 -6.00 12.06
N PRO A 19 1.13 -6.05 13.40
CA PRO A 19 2.39 -6.50 13.99
C PRO A 19 2.71 -7.94 13.58
N GLY A 20 3.98 -8.21 13.37
CA GLY A 20 4.42 -9.57 13.07
C GLY A 20 4.15 -10.06 11.67
N CYS A 21 3.80 -9.18 10.77
CA CYS A 21 3.49 -9.56 9.40
C CYS A 21 4.76 -9.49 8.54
N VAL A 22 5.30 -10.65 8.19
CA VAL A 22 6.51 -10.72 7.37
C VAL A 22 6.29 -10.12 5.98
N TRP A 23 5.14 -10.41 5.39
CA TRP A 23 4.85 -9.89 4.06
C TRP A 23 4.64 -8.38 4.06
N CYS A 24 4.17 -7.83 5.18
CA CYS A 24 4.07 -6.38 5.31
C CYS A 24 5.46 -5.75 5.28
N THR A 25 6.41 -6.40 5.95
CA THR A 25 7.79 -5.93 5.95
C THR A 25 8.38 -5.98 4.54
N ARG A 26 8.08 -7.04 3.82
CA ARG A 26 8.56 -7.16 2.44
C ARG A 26 7.97 -6.08 1.54
N ALA A 27 6.70 -5.76 1.76
CA ALA A 27 6.06 -4.71 0.98
C ALA A 27 6.73 -3.36 1.26
N LYS A 28 7.02 -3.08 2.52
CA LYS A 28 7.71 -1.84 2.88
C LYS A 28 9.07 -1.74 2.21
N THR A 29 9.81 -2.84 2.25
CA THR A 29 11.13 -2.88 1.64
C THR A 29 11.03 -2.62 0.14
N PHE A 30 10.06 -3.25 -0.50
CA PHE A 30 9.84 -3.06 -1.92
C PHE A 30 9.57 -1.60 -2.26
N PHE A 31 8.68 -0.97 -1.50
CA PHE A 31 8.36 0.44 -1.76
C PHE A 31 9.57 1.34 -1.57
N LYS A 32 10.31 1.13 -0.48
CA LYS A 32 11.51 1.94 -0.22
C LYS A 32 12.56 1.75 -1.30
N LYS A 33 12.74 0.52 -1.73
CA LYS A 33 13.72 0.19 -2.73
C LYS A 33 13.41 0.84 -4.08
N ASN A 34 12.13 1.02 -4.35
CA ASN A 34 11.70 1.62 -5.62
C ASN A 34 11.39 3.11 -5.50
N GLY A 35 11.74 3.73 -4.38
CA GLY A 35 11.53 5.15 -4.20
C GLY A 35 10.07 5.55 -4.13
N ILE A 36 9.21 4.63 -3.72
CA ILE A 36 7.78 4.88 -3.64
C ILE A 36 7.43 5.39 -2.25
N LYS A 37 6.77 6.53 -2.20
CA LYS A 37 6.30 7.07 -0.94
C LYS A 37 5.01 6.38 -0.56
N PHE A 38 4.87 6.04 0.69
CA PHE A 38 3.69 5.34 1.15
C PHE A 38 3.41 5.67 2.61
N LYS A 39 2.17 5.43 3.01
CA LYS A 39 1.72 5.63 4.36
C LYS A 39 1.34 4.26 4.91
N THR A 40 1.57 4.02 6.19
CA THR A 40 1.17 2.74 6.79
C THR A 40 0.03 2.97 7.77
N ILE A 41 -0.87 1.99 7.83
CA ILE A 41 -1.95 2.00 8.79
C ILE A 41 -1.98 0.62 9.44
N ASP A 42 -1.88 0.60 10.77
CA ASP A 42 -1.90 -0.65 11.53
C ASP A 42 -3.36 -0.99 11.82
N ILE A 43 -3.88 -2.01 11.16
CA ILE A 43 -5.30 -2.34 11.32
C ILE A 43 -5.63 -2.95 12.68
N SER A 44 -4.62 -3.35 13.44
CA SER A 44 -4.88 -3.82 14.80
C SER A 44 -5.19 -2.63 15.72
N GLN A 45 -4.84 -1.42 15.29
CA GLN A 45 -5.10 -0.20 16.05
C GLN A 45 -6.21 0.63 15.45
N ASP A 46 -6.65 0.29 14.25
CA ASP A 46 -7.62 1.09 13.51
C ASP A 46 -8.73 0.19 12.97
N LYS A 47 -9.82 0.12 13.72
CA LYS A 47 -10.93 -0.77 13.37
C LYS A 47 -11.62 -0.36 12.08
N ARG A 48 -11.67 0.94 11.81
CA ARG A 48 -12.30 1.41 10.60
C ARG A 48 -11.51 0.95 9.38
N ALA A 49 -10.18 1.04 9.48
CA ALA A 49 -9.33 0.59 8.38
C ALA A 49 -9.47 -0.91 8.16
N ALA A 50 -9.56 -1.68 9.26
CA ALA A 50 -9.75 -3.11 9.16
C ALA A 50 -11.05 -3.44 8.43
N LYS A 51 -12.11 -2.71 8.75
CA LYS A 51 -13.40 -2.94 8.08
C LYS A 51 -13.36 -2.55 6.63
N ASP A 52 -12.64 -1.49 6.30
CA ASP A 52 -12.52 -1.07 4.91
C ASP A 52 -11.84 -2.16 4.09
N CYS A 53 -10.78 -2.77 4.64
CA CYS A 53 -10.10 -3.86 3.96
C CYS A 53 -11.05 -5.03 3.73
N GLU A 54 -11.82 -5.40 4.75
CA GLU A 54 -12.79 -6.49 4.62
C GLU A 54 -13.84 -6.19 3.57
N ARG A 55 -14.29 -4.95 3.56
CA ARG A 55 -15.32 -4.52 2.63
C ARG A 55 -14.86 -4.67 1.19
N HIS A 56 -13.57 -4.58 0.96
CA HIS A 56 -13.00 -4.74 -0.37
C HIS A 56 -12.48 -6.13 -0.62
N GLY A 57 -12.89 -7.08 0.21
CA GLY A 57 -12.59 -8.49 -0.02
C GLY A 57 -11.23 -8.96 0.49
N CYS A 58 -10.53 -8.13 1.23
CA CYS A 58 -9.21 -8.52 1.75
C CYS A 58 -9.37 -9.07 3.16
N ARG A 59 -8.83 -10.25 3.39
CA ARG A 59 -9.02 -10.92 4.67
C ARG A 59 -7.84 -10.87 5.60
N GLY A 60 -6.75 -10.32 5.20
CA GLY A 60 -5.58 -10.25 6.05
C GLY A 60 -4.68 -9.17 5.55
N VAL A 61 -3.48 -9.10 6.09
CA VAL A 61 -2.50 -8.11 5.70
C VAL A 61 -1.36 -8.81 5.00
N PRO A 62 -0.63 -8.10 4.14
CA PRO A 62 -0.78 -6.69 3.82
C PRO A 62 -1.93 -6.44 2.85
N VAL A 63 -2.45 -5.22 2.89
CA VAL A 63 -3.37 -4.74 1.88
C VAL A 63 -2.78 -3.45 1.36
N VAL A 64 -2.76 -3.28 0.04
CA VAL A 64 -2.18 -2.10 -0.57
C VAL A 64 -3.28 -1.34 -1.30
N LEU A 65 -3.42 -0.07 -0.96
CA LEU A 65 -4.37 0.79 -1.64
C LEU A 65 -3.58 1.80 -2.45
N ILE A 66 -3.72 1.75 -3.77
CA ILE A 66 -3.02 2.65 -4.67
C ILE A 66 -4.06 3.46 -5.43
N GLY A 67 -4.12 4.76 -5.11
CA GLY A 67 -5.20 5.58 -5.63
C GLY A 67 -6.51 5.04 -5.08
N SER A 68 -7.34 4.49 -5.94
CA SER A 68 -8.59 3.88 -5.51
C SER A 68 -8.59 2.36 -5.73
N GLN A 69 -7.45 1.80 -6.09
CA GLN A 69 -7.36 0.36 -6.36
C GLN A 69 -6.90 -0.40 -5.12
N TRP A 70 -7.69 -1.39 -4.71
CA TRP A 70 -7.36 -2.22 -3.55
C TRP A 70 -6.68 -3.50 -4.01
N ILE A 71 -5.54 -3.79 -3.42
CA ILE A 71 -4.78 -4.99 -3.74
C ILE A 71 -4.61 -5.79 -2.46
N CYS A 72 -5.17 -6.99 -2.44
CA CYS A 72 -5.06 -7.87 -1.28
C CYS A 72 -3.76 -8.66 -1.34
N GLY A 73 -2.96 -8.55 -0.30
CA GLY A 73 -1.68 -9.24 -0.26
C GLY A 73 -0.59 -8.46 -0.96
N PHE A 74 0.63 -8.99 -0.89
CA PHE A 74 1.76 -8.37 -1.55
C PHE A 74 1.89 -8.99 -2.93
N ASP A 75 1.20 -8.38 -3.87
CA ASP A 75 1.18 -8.84 -5.26
C ASP A 75 1.99 -7.87 -6.09
N GLU A 76 3.27 -8.16 -6.24
CA GLU A 76 4.21 -7.28 -6.89
C GLU A 76 3.79 -6.88 -8.31
N PRO A 77 3.39 -7.83 -9.16
CA PRO A 77 2.96 -7.45 -10.51
C PRO A 77 1.79 -6.48 -10.51
N LYS A 78 0.81 -6.72 -9.66
CA LYS A 78 -0.34 -5.82 -9.59
C LYS A 78 0.04 -4.45 -9.07
N ILE A 79 0.93 -4.43 -8.08
CA ILE A 79 1.39 -3.17 -7.51
C ILE A 79 2.15 -2.36 -8.55
N LYS A 80 3.05 -3.01 -9.27
CA LYS A 80 3.81 -2.33 -10.32
C LYS A 80 2.90 -1.77 -11.40
N LYS A 81 1.90 -2.54 -11.77
CA LYS A 81 0.97 -2.10 -12.78
C LYS A 81 0.15 -0.92 -12.31
N ALA A 82 -0.32 -0.97 -11.06
CA ALA A 82 -1.11 0.11 -10.49
C ALA A 82 -0.31 1.40 -10.38
N LEU A 83 0.99 1.28 -10.13
CA LEU A 83 1.87 2.44 -10.01
C LEU A 83 2.51 2.83 -11.33
N ASP A 84 2.25 2.05 -12.37
CA ASP A 84 2.80 2.31 -13.69
C ASP A 84 4.34 2.33 -13.67
N ILE A 85 4.92 1.36 -12.98
CA ILE A 85 6.37 1.21 -12.96
C ILE A 85 6.72 -0.16 -13.51
N ARG A 86 8.03 -0.34 -13.86
CA ARG A 86 8.45 -1.58 -14.50
C ARG A 86 9.24 -2.49 -13.63
#